data_b0e23da93392ae462247975e7de33a7a
#
_entry.id   b0e23da93392ae462247975e7de33a7a
#
_cell.length_a   1.000
_cell.length_b   1.000
_cell.length_c   1.000
_cell.angle_alpha   90.00
_cell.angle_beta   90.00
_cell.angle_gamma   90.00
#
_symmetry.space_group_name_H-M   'P 1'
#
loop_
_entity.id
_entity.type
_entity.pdbx_description
1 polymer ?
#
loop_
_entity_poly.entity_id
_entity_poly.type
_entity_poly.pdbx_seq_one_letter_code
_entity_poly.pdbx_strand_id
1 'polypeptide(L)'
;MEETLRQGGFAMDDEIPVDLMEELSAAERDPEEIDRPSISYWNMCWLRLKKDKLAMFGFAVIIVITVLAIAVPMLSPYSYDQTDFAHMLEWPSRLHLFGTDKMGRDIFVRTMYGARISLTIGFTAAAINMVIGVFYGGIAGYLGGRTDMIMMRIVDVLSGIPSLLYLILIMMFLGNTVKSILLAMCLTFWITTARMVRGQILTLREQDFALAAKVCGQSRWQILIHHLIPNSMGSIIVTVTFLIPQAIFQEAFLSFLGIGIQ
;
A
#
# COMPACT_ATOMS: atom_id res chain seq x y z
N MET A 1 37.04 14.96 36.81
CA MET A 1 36.38 14.20 35.73
C MET A 1 37.32 13.70 34.66
N GLU A 2 38.65 13.87 34.86
CA GLU A 2 39.71 13.41 33.98
C GLU A 2 40.48 12.18 34.49
N GLU A 3 40.20 11.75 35.72
CA GLU A 3 40.91 10.63 36.37
C GLU A 3 40.22 9.25 36.17
N THR A 4 38.97 9.23 35.70
CA THR A 4 38.18 7.99 35.50
C THR A 4 38.36 7.38 34.12
N LEU A 5 39.03 8.05 33.19
CA LEU A 5 39.25 7.56 31.80
C LEU A 5 40.62 6.90 31.59
N ARG A 6 41.44 6.82 32.66
CA ARG A 6 42.80 6.19 32.59
C ARG A 6 42.85 4.72 33.05
N GLN A 7 41.76 4.15 33.50
CA GLN A 7 41.72 2.75 34.04
C GLN A 7 41.06 1.74 33.11
N GLY A 8 40.78 2.06 31.86
CA GLY A 8 40.16 1.14 30.89
C GLY A 8 40.99 0.84 29.65
N GLY A 9 42.29 1.15 29.66
CA GLY A 9 43.18 0.76 28.56
C GLY A 9 43.74 -0.64 28.84
N PHE A 10 43.31 -1.65 28.13
CA PHE A 10 44.04 -2.92 28.01
C PHE A 10 45.44 -2.58 27.49
N ALA A 11 46.48 -2.77 28.35
CA ALA A 11 47.84 -2.75 27.90
C ALA A 11 48.03 -3.93 26.96
N MET A 12 48.60 -3.68 25.76
CA MET A 12 48.79 -4.70 24.72
C MET A 12 49.80 -5.80 25.09
N ASP A 13 50.27 -5.82 26.35
CA ASP A 13 51.23 -6.81 26.89
C ASP A 13 50.64 -7.67 28.01
N ASP A 14 49.33 -7.54 28.35
CA ASP A 14 48.73 -8.50 29.30
C ASP A 14 48.46 -9.80 28.54
N GLU A 15 49.23 -10.84 28.84
CA GLU A 15 48.93 -12.22 28.44
C GLU A 15 47.47 -12.51 28.85
N ILE A 16 46.63 -12.78 27.84
CA ILE A 16 45.22 -13.17 28.09
C ILE A 16 45.26 -14.37 29.02
N PRO A 17 44.65 -14.28 30.24
CA PRO A 17 44.64 -15.39 31.18
C PRO A 17 44.13 -16.67 30.52
N VAL A 18 44.83 -17.78 30.71
CA VAL A 18 44.53 -19.06 30.03
C VAL A 18 43.15 -19.57 30.36
N ASP A 19 42.60 -19.22 31.54
CA ASP A 19 41.24 -19.49 31.98
C ASP A 19 40.17 -18.81 31.10
N LEU A 20 40.48 -17.68 30.44
CA LEU A 20 39.56 -17.05 29.46
C LEU A 20 39.56 -17.76 28.11
N MET A 21 40.54 -18.68 27.88
CA MET A 21 40.61 -19.50 26.66
C MET A 21 40.11 -20.94 26.91
N GLU A 22 39.76 -21.33 28.12
CA GLU A 22 39.11 -22.61 28.38
C GLU A 22 37.72 -22.61 27.78
N GLU A 23 37.39 -23.67 27.04
CA GLU A 23 36.02 -23.83 26.54
C GLU A 23 35.06 -23.91 27.74
N LEU A 24 34.12 -22.97 27.82
CA LEU A 24 33.01 -22.98 28.77
C LEU A 24 32.37 -24.38 28.80
N SER A 25 32.16 -24.92 30.00
CA SER A 25 31.46 -26.19 30.15
C SER A 25 30.06 -26.13 29.52
N ALA A 26 29.53 -27.28 29.10
CA ALA A 26 28.20 -27.33 28.46
C ALA A 26 27.07 -26.75 29.33
N ALA A 27 27.28 -26.61 30.65
CA ALA A 27 26.35 -25.99 31.59
C ALA A 27 26.53 -24.47 31.70
N GLU A 28 27.71 -23.92 31.35
CA GLU A 28 28.00 -22.48 31.32
C GLU A 28 27.87 -21.90 29.92
N ARG A 29 27.80 -22.74 28.93
CA ARG A 29 27.22 -22.39 27.59
C ARG A 29 25.71 -22.33 27.78
N ASP A 30 25.24 -21.30 28.47
CA ASP A 30 23.86 -20.88 28.35
C ASP A 30 23.73 -20.38 26.93
N PRO A 31 23.14 -21.15 26.00
CA PRO A 31 22.87 -20.58 24.71
C PRO A 31 21.95 -19.42 25.06
N GLU A 32 22.28 -18.20 24.64
CA GLU A 32 21.26 -17.18 24.38
C GLU A 32 20.34 -17.78 23.30
N GLU A 33 19.69 -18.85 23.66
CA GLU A 33 18.61 -19.43 22.91
C GLU A 33 17.54 -18.35 22.93
N ILE A 34 17.59 -17.54 21.88
CA ILE A 34 16.51 -16.60 21.61
C ILE A 34 15.29 -17.49 21.37
N ASP A 35 14.69 -17.93 22.49
CA ASP A 35 13.48 -18.77 22.55
C ASP A 35 12.26 -17.90 22.16
N ARG A 36 12.46 -17.12 21.06
CA ARG A 36 11.42 -16.39 20.40
C ARG A 36 11.00 -17.22 19.20
N PRO A 37 9.79 -17.80 19.25
CA PRO A 37 9.26 -18.49 18.07
C PRO A 37 9.34 -17.54 16.88
N SER A 38 9.84 -18.01 15.74
CA SER A 38 9.90 -17.25 14.50
C SER A 38 8.49 -16.83 14.09
N ILE A 39 8.10 -15.62 14.44
CA ILE A 39 6.77 -15.10 14.12
C ILE A 39 6.81 -14.62 12.68
N SER A 40 5.96 -15.18 11.83
CA SER A 40 5.78 -14.70 10.46
C SER A 40 5.49 -13.20 10.45
N TYR A 41 6.02 -12.49 9.44
CA TYR A 41 5.78 -11.06 9.23
C TYR A 41 4.29 -10.69 9.33
N TRP A 42 3.41 -11.44 8.70
CA TRP A 42 1.96 -11.21 8.73
C TRP A 42 1.35 -11.38 10.11
N ASN A 43 1.81 -12.37 10.89
CA ASN A 43 1.37 -12.53 12.27
C ASN A 43 1.81 -11.37 13.14
N MET A 44 3.03 -10.87 12.94
CA MET A 44 3.52 -9.70 13.68
C MET A 44 2.69 -8.45 13.35
N CYS A 45 2.39 -8.22 12.08
CA CYS A 45 1.53 -7.11 11.64
C CYS A 45 0.14 -7.21 12.28
N TRP A 46 -0.46 -8.40 12.28
CA TRP A 46 -1.77 -8.63 12.88
C TRP A 46 -1.78 -8.41 14.39
N LEU A 47 -0.76 -8.89 15.10
CA LEU A 47 -0.62 -8.68 16.54
C LEU A 47 -0.45 -7.18 16.88
N ARG A 48 0.30 -6.44 16.08
CA ARG A 48 0.44 -4.98 16.25
C ARG A 48 -0.86 -4.25 15.96
N LEU A 49 -1.55 -4.60 14.88
CA LEU A 49 -2.85 -4.02 14.52
C LEU A 49 -3.88 -4.20 15.65
N LYS A 50 -3.97 -5.41 16.24
CA LYS A 50 -4.88 -5.69 17.36
C LYS A 50 -4.60 -4.86 18.62
N LYS A 51 -3.36 -4.41 18.83
CA LYS A 51 -2.99 -3.57 19.98
C LYS A 51 -3.44 -2.11 19.78
N ASP A 52 -3.59 -1.65 18.56
CA ASP A 52 -4.03 -0.30 18.24
C ASP A 52 -5.56 -0.26 18.08
N LYS A 53 -6.24 0.28 19.11
CA LYS A 53 -7.71 0.37 19.16
C LYS A 53 -8.27 1.26 18.04
N LEU A 54 -7.55 2.35 17.67
CA LEU A 54 -7.99 3.26 16.62
C LEU A 54 -7.89 2.59 15.23
N ALA A 55 -6.79 1.89 14.98
CA ALA A 55 -6.60 1.12 13.75
C ALA A 55 -7.64 0.00 13.64
N MET A 56 -7.95 -0.71 14.74
CA MET A 56 -9.00 -1.73 14.75
C MET A 56 -10.40 -1.14 14.51
N PHE A 57 -10.69 0.03 15.08
CA PHE A 57 -11.94 0.73 14.79
C PHE A 57 -12.05 1.11 13.30
N GLY A 58 -11.02 1.72 12.73
CA GLY A 58 -10.98 2.05 11.30
C GLY A 58 -11.13 0.81 10.40
N PHE A 59 -10.45 -0.28 10.75
CA PHE A 59 -10.56 -1.56 10.04
C PHE A 59 -11.99 -2.13 10.09
N ALA A 60 -12.63 -2.09 11.26
CA ALA A 60 -14.01 -2.53 11.42
C ALA A 60 -14.98 -1.68 10.58
N VAL A 61 -14.81 -0.35 10.57
CA VAL A 61 -15.63 0.57 9.75
C VAL A 61 -15.50 0.24 8.26
N ILE A 62 -14.28 0.01 7.76
CA ILE A 62 -14.05 -0.36 6.35
C ILE A 62 -14.75 -1.69 6.02
N ILE A 63 -14.65 -2.68 6.90
CA ILE A 63 -15.34 -3.96 6.71
C ILE A 63 -16.86 -3.77 6.65
N VAL A 64 -17.42 -3.02 7.61
CA VAL A 64 -18.87 -2.77 7.66
C VAL A 64 -19.34 -2.07 6.39
N ILE A 65 -18.66 -1.01 5.95
CA ILE A 65 -18.99 -0.29 4.71
C ILE A 65 -18.89 -1.24 3.51
N THR A 66 -17.84 -2.04 3.42
CA THR A 66 -17.66 -3.00 2.31
C THR A 66 -18.77 -4.05 2.27
N VAL A 67 -19.12 -4.60 3.43
CA VAL A 67 -20.21 -5.58 3.53
C VAL A 67 -21.55 -4.93 3.13
N LEU A 68 -21.84 -3.73 3.63
CA LEU A 68 -23.07 -3.01 3.27
C LEU A 68 -23.11 -2.64 1.78
N ALA A 69 -22.01 -2.20 1.21
CA ALA A 69 -21.89 -1.87 -0.22
C ALA A 69 -22.15 -3.07 -1.14
N ILE A 70 -21.89 -4.28 -0.67
CA ILE A 70 -22.16 -5.53 -1.40
C ILE A 70 -23.58 -6.04 -1.09
N ALA A 71 -23.92 -6.14 0.21
CA ALA A 71 -25.13 -6.80 0.65
C ALA A 71 -26.40 -5.98 0.33
N VAL A 72 -26.37 -4.66 0.55
CA VAL A 72 -27.55 -3.81 0.37
C VAL A 72 -28.06 -3.83 -1.07
N PRO A 73 -27.24 -3.59 -2.11
CA PRO A 73 -27.72 -3.66 -3.50
C PRO A 73 -28.18 -5.05 -3.95
N MET A 74 -27.74 -6.12 -3.26
CA MET A 74 -28.11 -7.49 -3.59
C MET A 74 -29.38 -7.97 -2.87
N LEU A 75 -29.62 -7.50 -1.65
CA LEU A 75 -30.69 -7.96 -0.79
C LEU A 75 -31.89 -7.00 -0.76
N SER A 76 -31.70 -5.75 -1.18
CA SER A 76 -32.75 -4.75 -1.22
C SER A 76 -33.84 -5.12 -2.25
N PRO A 77 -35.12 -4.90 -1.93
CA PRO A 77 -36.19 -4.99 -2.92
C PRO A 77 -36.14 -3.87 -3.97
N TYR A 78 -35.38 -2.79 -3.68
CA TYR A 78 -35.24 -1.64 -4.58
C TYR A 78 -33.94 -1.74 -5.39
N SER A 79 -34.03 -1.42 -6.70
CA SER A 79 -32.83 -1.24 -7.54
C SER A 79 -32.30 0.19 -7.42
N TYR A 80 -30.99 0.37 -7.62
CA TYR A 80 -30.32 1.70 -7.55
C TYR A 80 -30.84 2.70 -8.59
N ASP A 81 -31.39 2.21 -9.70
CA ASP A 81 -31.89 2.98 -10.85
C ASP A 81 -33.44 3.02 -10.93
N GLN A 82 -34.13 2.22 -10.13
CA GLN A 82 -35.59 2.12 -10.13
C GLN A 82 -36.22 3.46 -9.72
N THR A 83 -36.99 4.05 -10.61
CA THR A 83 -37.72 5.30 -10.36
C THR A 83 -39.13 5.00 -9.86
N ASP A 84 -39.57 5.71 -8.82
CA ASP A 84 -40.94 5.66 -8.28
C ASP A 84 -41.47 7.07 -8.04
N PHE A 85 -42.16 7.62 -9.02
CA PHE A 85 -42.69 8.99 -8.97
C PHE A 85 -43.79 9.20 -7.91
N ALA A 86 -44.38 8.10 -7.32
CA ALA A 86 -45.33 8.22 -6.25
C ALA A 86 -44.64 8.56 -4.91
N HIS A 87 -43.36 8.23 -4.76
CA HIS A 87 -42.60 8.39 -3.52
C HIS A 87 -41.42 9.36 -3.69
N MET A 88 -41.62 10.48 -4.39
CA MET A 88 -40.58 11.48 -4.61
C MET A 88 -40.29 12.32 -3.36
N LEU A 89 -39.00 12.58 -3.07
CA LEU A 89 -38.59 13.45 -1.98
C LEU A 89 -39.11 13.06 -0.59
N GLU A 90 -39.35 11.79 -0.37
CA GLU A 90 -39.75 11.30 0.95
C GLU A 90 -38.61 11.41 1.96
N TRP A 91 -38.99 11.75 3.19
CA TRP A 91 -38.11 11.77 4.34
C TRP A 91 -37.66 10.36 4.73
N PRO A 92 -36.52 10.22 5.46
CA PRO A 92 -36.10 8.94 6.00
C PRO A 92 -37.22 8.20 6.73
N SER A 93 -37.46 6.94 6.36
CA SER A 93 -38.51 6.07 6.87
C SER A 93 -38.00 4.64 7.04
N ARG A 94 -38.87 3.74 7.55
CA ARG A 94 -38.50 2.31 7.64
C ARG A 94 -38.42 1.63 6.28
N LEU A 95 -39.10 2.16 5.27
CA LEU A 95 -39.08 1.66 3.90
C LEU A 95 -37.87 2.24 3.15
N HIS A 96 -37.60 3.52 3.34
CA HIS A 96 -36.48 4.24 2.71
C HIS A 96 -35.59 4.86 3.78
N LEU A 97 -34.53 4.12 4.22
CA LEU A 97 -33.68 4.50 5.37
C LEU A 97 -33.10 5.90 5.26
N PHE A 98 -32.73 6.35 4.06
CA PHE A 98 -32.19 7.69 3.79
C PHE A 98 -33.19 8.56 3.00
N GLY A 99 -34.46 8.10 2.88
CA GLY A 99 -35.46 8.74 2.04
C GLY A 99 -35.25 8.49 0.56
N THR A 100 -35.95 9.27 -0.27
CA THR A 100 -35.92 9.16 -1.73
C THR A 100 -35.47 10.44 -2.41
N ASP A 101 -34.95 10.34 -3.62
CA ASP A 101 -34.51 11.49 -4.42
C ASP A 101 -35.66 12.10 -5.25
N LYS A 102 -35.34 13.07 -6.10
CA LYS A 102 -36.30 13.75 -7.00
C LYS A 102 -36.99 12.83 -8.01
N MET A 103 -36.46 11.62 -8.19
CA MET A 103 -37.01 10.58 -9.08
C MET A 103 -37.65 9.43 -8.28
N GLY A 104 -37.80 9.59 -6.96
CA GLY A 104 -38.35 8.54 -6.09
C GLY A 104 -37.39 7.35 -5.87
N ARG A 105 -36.11 7.47 -6.22
CA ARG A 105 -35.14 6.39 -6.06
C ARG A 105 -34.64 6.35 -4.62
N ASP A 106 -34.45 5.15 -4.07
CA ASP A 106 -33.93 4.95 -2.70
C ASP A 106 -32.49 5.44 -2.56
N ILE A 107 -32.28 6.44 -1.71
CA ILE A 107 -30.96 7.07 -1.52
C ILE A 107 -29.99 6.12 -0.82
N PHE A 108 -30.46 5.27 0.11
CA PHE A 108 -29.58 4.33 0.83
C PHE A 108 -29.00 3.28 -0.12
N VAL A 109 -29.85 2.65 -0.95
CA VAL A 109 -29.42 1.66 -1.93
C VAL A 109 -28.46 2.29 -2.95
N ARG A 110 -28.76 3.49 -3.42
CA ARG A 110 -27.88 4.24 -4.34
C ARG A 110 -26.53 4.56 -3.72
N THR A 111 -26.50 4.99 -2.46
CA THR A 111 -25.26 5.28 -1.73
C THR A 111 -24.40 4.03 -1.57
N MET A 112 -25.01 2.90 -1.23
CA MET A 112 -24.27 1.63 -1.08
C MET A 112 -23.78 1.10 -2.43
N TYR A 113 -24.58 1.25 -3.49
CA TYR A 113 -24.15 0.90 -4.85
C TYR A 113 -22.98 1.77 -5.32
N GLY A 114 -23.05 3.09 -5.09
CA GLY A 114 -21.94 4.01 -5.36
C GLY A 114 -20.68 3.64 -4.56
N ALA A 115 -20.82 3.36 -3.27
CA ALA A 115 -19.71 2.91 -2.43
C ALA A 115 -19.05 1.63 -2.97
N ARG A 116 -19.83 0.66 -3.48
CA ARG A 116 -19.32 -0.55 -4.13
C ARG A 116 -18.44 -0.22 -5.34
N ILE A 117 -18.89 0.71 -6.20
CA ILE A 117 -18.13 1.14 -7.38
C ILE A 117 -16.84 1.82 -6.95
N SER A 118 -16.91 2.81 -6.05
CA SER A 118 -15.74 3.56 -5.58
C SER A 118 -14.71 2.67 -4.89
N LEU A 119 -15.14 1.72 -4.03
CA LEU A 119 -14.25 0.74 -3.41
C LEU A 119 -13.60 -0.17 -4.47
N THR A 120 -14.36 -0.64 -5.45
CA THR A 120 -13.81 -1.47 -6.53
C THR A 120 -12.75 -0.71 -7.32
N ILE A 121 -13.00 0.55 -7.66
CA ILE A 121 -12.02 1.41 -8.36
C ILE A 121 -10.79 1.62 -7.47
N GLY A 122 -10.99 2.00 -6.21
CA GLY A 122 -9.90 2.29 -5.28
C GLY A 122 -8.96 1.09 -5.08
N PHE A 123 -9.50 -0.08 -4.76
CA PHE A 123 -8.70 -1.29 -4.55
C PHE A 123 -8.05 -1.78 -5.83
N THR A 124 -8.78 -1.79 -6.96
CA THR A 124 -8.23 -2.25 -8.24
C THR A 124 -7.13 -1.33 -8.74
N ALA A 125 -7.34 -0.01 -8.69
CA ALA A 125 -6.32 0.96 -9.04
C ALA A 125 -5.07 0.81 -8.15
N ALA A 126 -5.24 0.72 -6.84
CA ALA A 126 -4.13 0.56 -5.91
C ALA A 126 -3.34 -0.73 -6.18
N ALA A 127 -4.02 -1.87 -6.40
CA ALA A 127 -3.37 -3.15 -6.70
C ALA A 127 -2.55 -3.10 -8.00
N ILE A 128 -3.13 -2.58 -9.08
CA ILE A 128 -2.43 -2.47 -10.38
C ILE A 128 -1.23 -1.53 -10.25
N ASN A 129 -1.42 -0.36 -9.64
CA ASN A 129 -0.35 0.63 -9.49
C ASN A 129 0.75 0.16 -8.52
N MET A 130 0.42 -0.65 -7.51
CA MET A 130 1.40 -1.33 -6.68
C MET A 130 2.29 -2.23 -7.52
N VAL A 131 1.70 -3.13 -8.32
CA VAL A 131 2.47 -4.06 -9.16
C VAL A 131 3.38 -3.29 -10.12
N ILE A 132 2.83 -2.35 -10.89
CA ILE A 132 3.61 -1.58 -11.86
C ILE A 132 4.72 -0.78 -11.16
N GLY A 133 4.36 -0.04 -10.09
CA GLY A 133 5.30 0.82 -9.37
C GLY A 133 6.43 0.06 -8.67
N VAL A 134 6.11 -1.09 -8.06
CA VAL A 134 7.12 -1.94 -7.39
C VAL A 134 8.11 -2.51 -8.40
N PHE A 135 7.64 -3.09 -9.50
CA PHE A 135 8.55 -3.63 -10.52
C PHE A 135 9.34 -2.52 -11.21
N TYR A 136 8.70 -1.44 -11.61
CA TYR A 136 9.39 -0.34 -12.28
C TYR A 136 10.42 0.33 -11.37
N GLY A 137 10.03 0.72 -10.16
CA GLY A 137 10.93 1.32 -9.18
C GLY A 137 12.03 0.37 -8.71
N GLY A 138 11.67 -0.92 -8.53
CA GLY A 138 12.61 -1.97 -8.16
C GLY A 138 13.71 -2.17 -9.20
N ILE A 139 13.35 -2.26 -10.48
CA ILE A 139 14.28 -2.40 -11.60
C ILE A 139 15.19 -1.15 -11.70
N ALA A 140 14.60 0.04 -11.68
CA ALA A 140 15.33 1.29 -11.75
C ALA A 140 16.35 1.42 -10.61
N GLY A 141 15.90 1.22 -9.37
CA GLY A 141 16.75 1.33 -8.17
C GLY A 141 17.86 0.28 -8.11
N TYR A 142 17.57 -0.96 -8.51
CA TYR A 142 18.55 -2.05 -8.43
C TYR A 142 19.59 -2.00 -9.54
N LEU A 143 19.19 -1.80 -10.79
CA LEU A 143 20.12 -1.73 -11.92
C LEU A 143 20.97 -0.44 -11.88
N GLY A 144 20.35 0.67 -11.50
CA GLY A 144 21.04 1.96 -11.38
C GLY A 144 21.60 2.50 -12.69
N GLY A 145 22.52 3.46 -12.59
CA GLY A 145 23.26 4.02 -13.73
C GLY A 145 22.38 4.54 -14.87
N ARG A 146 22.68 4.15 -16.11
CA ARG A 146 21.94 4.59 -17.30
C ARG A 146 20.50 4.10 -17.33
N THR A 147 20.23 2.87 -16.84
CA THR A 147 18.87 2.31 -16.78
C THR A 147 17.99 3.14 -15.87
N ASP A 148 18.45 3.43 -14.67
CA ASP A 148 17.76 4.29 -13.71
C ASP A 148 17.49 5.68 -14.31
N MET A 149 18.50 6.29 -14.91
CA MET A 149 18.39 7.61 -15.52
C MET A 149 17.32 7.64 -16.62
N ILE A 150 17.28 6.66 -17.51
CA ILE A 150 16.28 6.60 -18.61
C ILE A 150 14.90 6.34 -18.03
N MET A 151 14.75 5.38 -17.12
CA MET A 151 13.46 5.04 -16.51
C MET A 151 12.89 6.24 -15.74
N MET A 152 13.71 6.93 -14.94
CA MET A 152 13.25 8.12 -14.22
C MET A 152 12.96 9.30 -15.16
N ARG A 153 13.63 9.43 -16.30
CA ARG A 153 13.25 10.44 -17.31
C ARG A 153 11.87 10.22 -17.86
N ILE A 154 11.47 8.95 -18.11
CA ILE A 154 10.09 8.63 -18.51
C ILE A 154 9.09 9.03 -17.40
N VAL A 155 9.41 8.69 -16.16
CA VAL A 155 8.60 9.09 -15.00
C VAL A 155 8.47 10.61 -14.89
N ASP A 156 9.55 11.36 -15.13
CA ASP A 156 9.55 12.83 -15.06
C ASP A 156 8.70 13.44 -16.17
N VAL A 157 8.78 12.93 -17.40
CA VAL A 157 7.92 13.37 -18.51
C VAL A 157 6.45 13.11 -18.22
N LEU A 158 6.11 11.91 -17.74
CA LEU A 158 4.72 11.58 -17.40
C LEU A 158 4.20 12.42 -16.23
N SER A 159 5.01 12.69 -15.22
CA SER A 159 4.62 13.51 -14.07
C SER A 159 4.59 15.03 -14.38
N GLY A 160 5.15 15.45 -15.50
CA GLY A 160 5.09 16.83 -15.96
C GLY A 160 3.68 17.28 -16.40
N ILE A 161 2.78 16.34 -16.69
CA ILE A 161 1.39 16.62 -17.03
C ILE A 161 0.51 16.34 -15.81
N PRO A 162 -0.35 17.27 -15.37
CA PRO A 162 -1.28 17.04 -14.28
C PRO A 162 -2.15 15.79 -14.52
N SER A 163 -2.23 14.90 -13.52
CA SER A 163 -2.96 13.63 -13.61
C SER A 163 -4.43 13.81 -14.03
N LEU A 164 -5.06 14.91 -13.59
CA LEU A 164 -6.43 15.24 -13.96
C LEU A 164 -6.61 15.39 -15.48
N LEU A 165 -5.63 15.96 -16.17
CA LEU A 165 -5.70 16.12 -17.64
C LEU A 165 -5.67 14.75 -18.34
N TYR A 166 -4.85 13.81 -17.90
CA TYR A 166 -4.87 12.43 -18.41
C TYR A 166 -6.23 11.78 -18.22
N LEU A 167 -6.82 11.92 -17.01
CA LEU A 167 -8.12 11.35 -16.73
C LEU A 167 -9.20 11.92 -17.67
N ILE A 168 -9.29 13.24 -17.79
CA ILE A 168 -10.28 13.91 -18.64
C ILE A 168 -10.12 13.47 -20.09
N LEU A 169 -8.88 13.48 -20.62
CA LEU A 169 -8.61 13.09 -22.00
C LEU A 169 -9.02 11.64 -22.27
N ILE A 170 -8.63 10.71 -21.39
CA ILE A 170 -8.96 9.30 -21.57
C ILE A 170 -10.46 9.07 -21.51
N MET A 171 -11.16 9.71 -20.58
CA MET A 171 -12.61 9.58 -20.48
C MET A 171 -13.32 10.20 -21.68
N MET A 172 -12.81 11.29 -22.24
CA MET A 172 -13.35 11.91 -23.43
C MET A 172 -13.23 10.99 -24.67
N PHE A 173 -12.14 10.21 -24.79
CA PHE A 173 -11.94 9.28 -25.92
C PHE A 173 -12.59 7.91 -25.72
N LEU A 174 -12.57 7.36 -24.51
CA LEU A 174 -13.03 6.00 -24.22
C LEU A 174 -14.43 5.95 -23.58
N GLY A 175 -15.01 7.12 -23.28
CA GLY A 175 -16.30 7.24 -22.59
C GLY A 175 -16.21 7.09 -21.06
N ASN A 176 -17.34 7.39 -20.41
CA ASN A 176 -17.46 7.49 -18.97
C ASN A 176 -17.74 6.11 -18.33
N THR A 177 -16.74 5.24 -18.34
CA THR A 177 -16.86 3.89 -17.79
C THR A 177 -15.84 3.63 -16.68
N VAL A 178 -16.13 2.66 -15.79
CA VAL A 178 -15.18 2.18 -14.77
C VAL A 178 -13.84 1.80 -15.39
N LYS A 179 -13.87 1.14 -16.56
CA LYS A 179 -12.64 0.72 -17.28
C LYS A 179 -11.80 1.92 -17.71
N SER A 180 -12.44 2.97 -18.24
CA SER A 180 -11.75 4.19 -18.65
C SER A 180 -11.08 4.91 -17.48
N ILE A 181 -11.77 5.01 -16.33
CA ILE A 181 -11.20 5.58 -15.09
C ILE A 181 -10.00 4.76 -14.61
N LEU A 182 -10.15 3.44 -14.52
CA LEU A 182 -9.06 2.56 -14.10
C LEU A 182 -7.84 2.68 -15.02
N LEU A 183 -8.04 2.69 -16.34
CA LEU A 183 -6.97 2.84 -17.31
C LEU A 183 -6.25 4.19 -17.15
N ALA A 184 -6.99 5.26 -16.95
CA ALA A 184 -6.43 6.58 -16.71
C ALA A 184 -5.61 6.65 -15.41
N MET A 185 -6.11 6.05 -14.33
CA MET A 185 -5.38 5.97 -13.06
C MET A 185 -4.14 5.07 -13.18
N CYS A 186 -4.22 3.98 -13.96
CA CYS A 186 -3.08 3.11 -14.22
C CYS A 186 -1.96 3.77 -15.02
N LEU A 187 -2.20 4.87 -15.71
CA LEU A 187 -1.15 5.63 -16.42
C LEU A 187 -0.36 6.56 -15.49
N THR A 188 -0.93 6.98 -14.36
CA THR A 188 -0.34 8.06 -13.57
C THR A 188 -0.02 7.69 -12.12
N PHE A 189 -0.83 6.87 -11.46
CA PHE A 189 -0.69 6.64 -10.00
C PHE A 189 0.50 5.77 -9.61
N TRP A 190 0.98 4.89 -10.50
CA TRP A 190 2.16 4.07 -10.25
C TRP A 190 3.45 4.88 -10.11
N ILE A 191 3.50 6.10 -10.64
CA ILE A 191 4.66 6.99 -10.61
C ILE A 191 5.15 7.24 -9.19
N THR A 192 4.23 7.57 -8.27
CA THR A 192 4.56 7.82 -6.87
C THR A 192 5.13 6.57 -6.21
N THR A 193 4.51 5.41 -6.44
CA THR A 193 5.00 4.13 -5.93
C THR A 193 6.37 3.79 -6.50
N ALA A 194 6.59 4.00 -7.81
CA ALA A 194 7.87 3.72 -8.45
C ALA A 194 9.02 4.57 -7.88
N ARG A 195 8.80 5.86 -7.68
CA ARG A 195 9.81 6.75 -7.06
C ARG A 195 10.15 6.33 -5.64
N MET A 196 9.13 6.01 -4.85
CA MET A 196 9.33 5.57 -3.47
C MET A 196 10.08 4.24 -3.41
N VAL A 197 9.65 3.24 -4.19
CA VAL A 197 10.31 1.92 -4.25
C VAL A 197 11.74 2.05 -4.73
N ARG A 198 11.99 2.85 -5.78
CA ARG A 198 13.36 3.14 -6.24
C ARG A 198 14.24 3.66 -5.10
N GLY A 199 13.76 4.64 -4.34
CA GLY A 199 14.49 5.19 -3.19
C GLY A 199 14.84 4.13 -2.15
N GLN A 200 13.86 3.29 -1.78
CA GLN A 200 14.06 2.18 -0.83
C GLN A 200 15.09 1.16 -1.36
N ILE A 201 14.97 0.75 -2.62
CA ILE A 201 15.87 -0.22 -3.23
C ILE A 201 17.32 0.32 -3.33
N LEU A 202 17.49 1.62 -3.63
CA LEU A 202 18.80 2.25 -3.63
C LEU A 202 19.48 2.17 -2.26
N THR A 203 18.74 2.36 -1.18
CA THR A 203 19.27 2.25 0.18
C THR A 203 19.52 0.78 0.57
N LEU A 204 18.57 -0.11 0.28
CA LEU A 204 18.66 -1.51 0.71
C LEU A 204 19.73 -2.31 -0.04
N ARG A 205 20.02 -2.00 -1.29
CA ARG A 205 21.04 -2.72 -2.07
C ARG A 205 22.47 -2.55 -1.54
N GLU A 206 22.70 -1.52 -0.72
CA GLU A 206 24.00 -1.21 -0.11
C GLU A 206 24.13 -1.82 1.30
N GLN A 207 23.10 -2.49 1.80
CA GLN A 207 23.10 -3.17 3.10
C GLN A 207 23.83 -4.51 3.04
N ASP A 208 24.40 -4.93 4.17
CA ASP A 208 25.24 -6.13 4.31
C ASP A 208 24.54 -7.41 3.80
N PHE A 209 23.23 -7.58 4.05
CA PHE A 209 22.50 -8.75 3.60
C PHE A 209 22.42 -8.83 2.05
N ALA A 210 22.32 -7.69 1.36
CA ALA A 210 22.28 -7.65 -0.09
C ALA A 210 23.68 -7.93 -0.70
N LEU A 211 24.72 -7.43 -0.05
CA LEU A 211 26.11 -7.71 -0.41
C LEU A 211 26.44 -9.18 -0.17
N ALA A 212 26.05 -9.75 0.98
CA ALA A 212 26.24 -11.17 1.28
C ALA A 212 25.54 -12.06 0.25
N ALA A 213 24.28 -11.78 -0.11
CA ALA A 213 23.57 -12.52 -1.15
C ALA A 213 24.29 -12.49 -2.51
N LYS A 214 24.92 -11.36 -2.85
CA LYS A 214 25.73 -11.21 -4.07
C LYS A 214 27.01 -12.04 -4.00
N VAL A 215 27.72 -12.06 -2.86
CA VAL A 215 28.90 -12.88 -2.63
C VAL A 215 28.58 -14.38 -2.70
N CYS A 216 27.39 -14.79 -2.20
CA CYS A 216 26.89 -16.16 -2.31
C CYS A 216 26.46 -16.55 -3.75
N GLY A 217 26.68 -15.68 -4.75
CA GLY A 217 26.43 -15.98 -6.16
C GLY A 217 24.98 -15.90 -6.60
N GLN A 218 24.08 -15.29 -5.81
CA GLN A 218 22.69 -15.11 -6.23
C GLN A 218 22.59 -14.18 -7.44
N SER A 219 21.65 -14.51 -8.33
CA SER A 219 21.39 -13.68 -9.51
C SER A 219 20.73 -12.34 -9.11
N ARG A 220 20.88 -11.34 -9.99
CA ARG A 220 20.30 -9.99 -9.76
C ARG A 220 18.81 -10.03 -9.48
N TRP A 221 18.07 -10.87 -10.18
CA TRP A 221 16.63 -11.02 -10.03
C TRP A 221 16.27 -11.70 -8.71
N GLN A 222 17.05 -12.70 -8.28
CA GLN A 222 16.86 -13.34 -6.98
C GLN A 222 17.07 -12.35 -5.84
N ILE A 223 18.12 -11.54 -5.90
CA ILE A 223 18.37 -10.51 -4.88
C ILE A 223 17.22 -9.51 -4.85
N LEU A 224 16.78 -9.00 -6.01
CA LEU A 224 15.68 -8.03 -6.08
C LEU A 224 14.37 -8.60 -5.51
N ILE A 225 13.96 -9.79 -5.96
CA ILE A 225 12.64 -10.34 -5.62
C ILE A 225 12.61 -10.96 -4.23
N HIS A 226 13.66 -11.66 -3.80
CA HIS A 226 13.64 -12.41 -2.54
C HIS A 226 14.22 -11.63 -1.35
N HIS A 227 15.01 -10.60 -1.59
CA HIS A 227 15.64 -9.83 -0.51
C HIS A 227 15.22 -8.36 -0.49
N LEU A 228 15.31 -7.62 -1.59
CA LEU A 228 15.11 -6.18 -1.57
C LEU A 228 13.61 -5.80 -1.53
N ILE A 229 12.79 -6.35 -2.40
CA ILE A 229 11.34 -6.08 -2.41
C ILE A 229 10.68 -6.49 -1.09
N PRO A 230 10.89 -7.70 -0.54
CA PRO A 230 10.31 -8.07 0.75
C PRO A 230 10.72 -7.16 1.90
N ASN A 231 11.98 -6.72 1.95
CA ASN A 231 12.46 -5.80 2.98
C ASN A 231 11.94 -4.35 2.80
N SER A 232 11.47 -3.99 1.62
CA SER A 232 10.82 -2.70 1.35
C SER A 232 9.28 -2.72 1.53
N MET A 233 8.67 -3.90 1.79
CA MET A 233 7.21 -4.06 1.85
C MET A 233 6.53 -3.16 2.86
N GLY A 234 7.16 -2.85 3.99
CA GLY A 234 6.60 -1.93 4.98
C GLY A 234 6.26 -0.57 4.39
N SER A 235 7.21 0.06 3.72
CA SER A 235 7.02 1.36 3.06
C SER A 235 6.08 1.27 1.84
N ILE A 236 6.14 0.16 1.09
CA ILE A 236 5.27 -0.09 -0.06
C ILE A 236 3.80 -0.15 0.39
N ILE A 237 3.49 -0.95 1.40
CA ILE A 237 2.11 -1.11 1.91
C ILE A 237 1.55 0.24 2.37
N VAL A 238 2.33 1.03 3.12
CA VAL A 238 1.90 2.35 3.56
C VAL A 238 1.56 3.24 2.36
N THR A 239 2.46 3.33 1.38
CA THR A 239 2.25 4.17 0.18
C THR A 239 1.01 3.73 -0.61
N VAL A 240 0.87 2.42 -0.83
CA VAL A 240 -0.27 1.84 -1.59
C VAL A 240 -1.59 2.04 -0.85
N THR A 241 -1.58 1.96 0.48
CA THR A 241 -2.78 2.22 1.28
C THR A 241 -3.32 3.64 1.05
N PHE A 242 -2.45 4.63 0.89
CA PHE A 242 -2.88 6.00 0.56
C PHE A 242 -3.38 6.17 -0.88
N LEU A 243 -3.04 5.27 -1.81
CA LEU A 243 -3.58 5.33 -3.17
C LEU A 243 -5.08 5.01 -3.22
N ILE A 244 -5.60 4.20 -2.29
CA ILE A 244 -7.03 3.83 -2.27
C ILE A 244 -7.93 5.05 -2.06
N PRO A 245 -7.81 5.82 -0.97
CA PRO A 245 -8.62 7.02 -0.79
C PRO A 245 -8.36 8.07 -1.87
N GLN A 246 -7.12 8.19 -2.37
CA GLN A 246 -6.80 9.11 -3.46
C GLN A 246 -7.56 8.75 -4.74
N ALA A 247 -7.66 7.46 -5.10
CA ALA A 247 -8.40 6.99 -6.26
C ALA A 247 -9.91 7.23 -6.10
N ILE A 248 -10.46 6.95 -4.90
CA ILE A 248 -11.88 7.19 -4.59
C ILE A 248 -12.20 8.70 -4.68
N PHE A 249 -11.34 9.54 -4.11
CA PHE A 249 -11.52 10.99 -4.17
C PHE A 249 -11.46 11.51 -5.63
N GLN A 250 -10.54 10.98 -6.42
CA GLN A 250 -10.40 11.36 -7.83
C GLN A 250 -11.63 10.94 -8.66
N GLU A 251 -12.17 9.74 -8.41
CA GLU A 251 -13.41 9.26 -9.05
C GLU A 251 -14.59 10.16 -8.66
N ALA A 252 -14.77 10.44 -7.37
CA ALA A 252 -15.83 11.32 -6.88
C ALA A 252 -15.72 12.74 -7.47
N PHE A 253 -14.49 13.25 -7.61
CA PHE A 253 -14.25 14.56 -8.24
C PHE A 253 -14.63 14.59 -9.72
N LEU A 254 -14.30 13.53 -10.48
CA LEU A 254 -14.73 13.40 -11.88
C LEU A 254 -16.26 13.31 -12.00
N SER A 255 -16.90 12.57 -11.11
CA SER A 255 -18.35 12.46 -11.03
C SER A 255 -19.00 13.82 -10.73
N PHE A 256 -18.40 14.60 -9.83
CA PHE A 256 -18.83 15.97 -9.54
C PHE A 256 -18.71 16.91 -10.74
N LEU A 257 -17.67 16.77 -11.56
CA LEU A 257 -17.49 17.52 -12.81
C LEU A 257 -18.43 17.08 -13.93
N GLY A 258 -19.28 16.06 -13.71
CA GLY A 258 -20.19 15.52 -14.73
C GLY A 258 -19.52 14.61 -15.76
N ILE A 259 -18.27 14.24 -15.56
CA ILE A 259 -17.50 13.33 -16.42
C ILE A 259 -17.38 11.93 -15.78
N GLY A 260 -18.00 11.72 -14.61
CA GLY A 260 -17.99 10.46 -13.89
C GLY A 260 -18.83 9.36 -14.54
N ILE A 261 -18.90 8.23 -13.86
CA ILE A 261 -19.70 7.07 -14.26
C ILE A 261 -21.18 7.44 -14.18
N GLN A 262 -21.92 7.21 -15.25
CA GLN A 262 -23.37 7.41 -15.33
C GLN A 262 -24.10 6.11 -15.06
#